data_a2f9468b0c7a2e429dc504165ad7f20d
#
_entry.id   a2f9468b0c7a2e429dc504165ad7f20d
#
_cell.length_a   1.000
_cell.length_b   1.000
_cell.length_c   1.000
_cell.angle_alpha   90.00
_cell.angle_beta   90.00
_cell.angle_gamma   90.00
#
_symmetry.space_group_name_H-M   'P 1'
#
loop_
_entity.id
_entity.type
_entity.pdbx_description
1 polymer ?
#
loop_
_entity_poly.entity_id
_entity_poly.type
_entity_poly.pdbx_seq_one_letter_code
_entity_poly.pdbx_strand_id
1 'polypeptide(L)'
;MPGIGDVRGHASGAAQAVGPGLREGVRATLTRLSRTGELPTLPPAAMAAMAIARDPEAGVDALCHVIRRDVGLSARILRVANSAAYARRVSARTLLDAVLTLGLRKTCDLLVAANARQLFRAVPRHAERLWNHALAAALAAEEVARETRALNPYLVFLPGLFHDVGRIAFLLAAAEGALQESDASASAEPHLDRERAWYGFDHAEAGAILAEDWGLAHDQVEAIRWHHQPGQAEGGHLLAAVLNVADAIAYAMGFPGAGAAPEEVGRAVLGLTAEQGDAIVARARAGYGLHEALLG
;
A
#
# COMPACT_ATOMS: atom_id res chain seq x y z
N MET A 1 -25.85 -49.39 -5.07
CA MET A 1 -24.65 -48.71 -4.57
C MET A 1 -23.78 -48.35 -5.76
N PRO A 2 -23.82 -47.15 -6.33
CA PRO A 2 -22.78 -46.67 -7.24
C PRO A 2 -21.78 -45.81 -6.48
N GLY A 3 -20.51 -46.03 -6.83
CA GLY A 3 -19.33 -45.52 -6.16
C GLY A 3 -19.15 -43.99 -6.22
N ILE A 4 -18.59 -43.51 -5.15
CA ILE A 4 -18.14 -42.14 -4.99
C ILE A 4 -16.86 -41.97 -5.84
N GLY A 5 -16.98 -41.26 -6.96
CA GLY A 5 -15.85 -40.89 -7.82
C GLY A 5 -14.91 -39.93 -7.10
N ASP A 6 -13.66 -40.30 -7.11
CA ASP A 6 -12.50 -39.56 -6.63
C ASP A 6 -12.32 -38.23 -7.41
N VAL A 7 -12.67 -37.08 -6.80
CA VAL A 7 -12.42 -35.76 -7.33
C VAL A 7 -11.10 -35.25 -6.75
N ARG A 8 -10.01 -35.97 -7.03
CA ARG A 8 -8.63 -35.47 -6.88
C ARG A 8 -8.07 -35.17 -8.26
N GLY A 9 -8.29 -33.99 -8.73
CA GLY A 9 -7.76 -33.55 -10.00
C GLY A 9 -7.62 -32.05 -10.11
N HIS A 10 -6.36 -31.59 -10.05
CA HIS A 10 -5.83 -30.30 -10.50
C HIS A 10 -5.96 -29.09 -9.56
N ALA A 11 -5.11 -29.06 -8.55
CA ALA A 11 -4.55 -27.85 -8.01
C ALA A 11 -3.05 -28.07 -7.75
N SER A 12 -2.28 -28.18 -8.82
CA SER A 12 -0.82 -28.19 -8.77
C SER A 12 -0.29 -27.09 -9.72
N GLY A 13 -0.62 -25.84 -9.39
CA GLY A 13 0.18 -24.69 -9.80
C GLY A 13 1.02 -24.29 -8.61
N ALA A 14 2.12 -25.01 -8.35
CA ALA A 14 3.10 -24.57 -7.37
C ALA A 14 3.54 -23.16 -7.77
N ALA A 15 3.30 -22.19 -6.88
CA ALA A 15 3.88 -20.86 -7.00
C ALA A 15 5.39 -21.01 -7.02
N GLN A 16 5.99 -20.95 -8.21
CA GLN A 16 7.42 -20.86 -8.32
C GLN A 16 7.85 -19.52 -7.78
N ALA A 17 8.69 -19.53 -6.75
CA ALA A 17 9.40 -18.33 -6.31
C ALA A 17 9.93 -17.62 -7.57
N VAL A 18 9.60 -16.33 -7.72
CA VAL A 18 9.99 -15.53 -8.89
C VAL A 18 11.50 -15.57 -9.02
N GLY A 19 12.00 -16.31 -9.99
CA GLY A 19 13.42 -16.50 -10.20
C GLY A 19 14.12 -15.17 -10.56
N PRO A 20 15.43 -15.03 -10.31
CA PRO A 20 16.19 -13.81 -10.58
C PRO A 20 16.00 -13.27 -12.01
N GLY A 21 15.85 -14.14 -13.00
CA GLY A 21 15.65 -13.76 -14.40
C GLY A 21 14.29 -13.12 -14.69
N LEU A 22 13.23 -13.53 -13.99
CA LEU A 22 11.92 -12.90 -14.15
C LEU A 22 11.91 -11.50 -13.50
N ARG A 23 12.51 -11.34 -12.31
CA ARG A 23 12.68 -10.04 -11.65
C ARG A 23 13.42 -9.04 -12.53
N GLU A 24 14.50 -9.48 -13.17
CA GLU A 24 15.27 -8.64 -14.11
C GLU A 24 14.44 -8.27 -15.34
N GLY A 25 13.67 -9.19 -15.89
CA GLY A 25 12.75 -8.94 -17.00
C GLY A 25 11.66 -7.93 -16.65
N VAL A 26 11.05 -8.05 -15.46
CA VAL A 26 10.06 -7.08 -14.97
C VAL A 26 10.71 -5.70 -14.79
N ARG A 27 11.87 -5.62 -14.13
CA ARG A 27 12.60 -4.37 -13.91
C ARG A 27 12.96 -3.68 -15.24
N ALA A 28 13.49 -4.42 -16.21
CA ALA A 28 13.81 -3.91 -17.54
C ALA A 28 12.55 -3.39 -18.26
N THR A 29 11.43 -4.07 -18.13
CA THR A 29 10.16 -3.64 -18.72
C THR A 29 9.64 -2.38 -18.03
N LEU A 30 9.65 -2.31 -16.70
CA LEU A 30 9.25 -1.12 -15.95
C LEU A 30 10.11 0.10 -16.32
N THR A 31 11.42 -0.07 -16.44
CA THR A 31 12.35 0.97 -16.88
C THR A 31 12.03 1.45 -18.29
N ARG A 32 11.72 0.53 -19.22
CA ARG A 32 11.31 0.87 -20.59
C ARG A 32 9.97 1.60 -20.64
N LEU A 33 9.03 1.26 -19.76
CA LEU A 33 7.71 1.91 -19.67
C LEU A 33 7.78 3.30 -18.99
N SER A 34 8.85 3.59 -18.30
CA SER A 34 9.06 4.91 -17.69
C SER A 34 9.46 5.93 -18.76
N ARG A 35 8.80 7.09 -18.76
CA ARG A 35 9.12 8.23 -19.68
C ARG A 35 10.54 8.76 -19.51
N THR A 36 11.13 8.57 -18.34
CA THR A 36 12.49 9.03 -18.00
C THR A 36 13.55 7.96 -18.26
N GLY A 37 13.15 6.73 -18.57
CA GLY A 37 14.04 5.57 -18.63
C GLY A 37 14.50 5.06 -17.25
N GLU A 38 13.89 5.59 -16.18
CA GLU A 38 14.18 5.22 -14.79
C GLU A 38 12.91 4.73 -14.10
N LEU A 39 13.04 3.85 -13.11
CA LEU A 39 11.93 3.43 -12.29
C LEU A 39 11.38 4.59 -11.45
N PRO A 40 10.07 4.63 -11.14
CA PRO A 40 9.51 5.60 -10.21
C PRO A 40 10.26 5.56 -8.88
N THR A 41 10.74 6.71 -8.42
CA THR A 41 11.48 6.83 -7.16
C THR A 41 10.70 7.66 -6.14
N LEU A 42 10.81 7.26 -4.88
CA LEU A 42 10.29 8.08 -3.79
C LEU A 42 11.14 9.35 -3.62
N PRO A 43 10.52 10.50 -3.30
CA PRO A 43 11.27 11.71 -2.96
C PRO A 43 12.27 11.47 -1.82
N PRO A 44 13.42 12.20 -1.80
CA PRO A 44 14.46 11.99 -0.80
C PRO A 44 13.98 12.08 0.66
N ALA A 45 13.00 12.93 0.94
CA ALA A 45 12.42 13.06 2.28
C ALA A 45 11.67 11.78 2.72
N ALA A 46 10.94 11.13 1.80
CA ALA A 46 10.27 9.86 2.05
C ALA A 46 11.29 8.74 2.31
N MET A 47 12.34 8.66 1.46
CA MET A 47 13.42 7.68 1.64
C MET A 47 14.13 7.85 2.99
N ALA A 48 14.43 9.10 3.38
CA ALA A 48 15.03 9.41 4.67
C ALA A 48 14.13 9.00 5.84
N ALA A 49 12.82 9.25 5.75
CA ALA A 49 11.86 8.84 6.77
C ALA A 49 11.77 7.31 6.91
N MET A 50 11.78 6.59 5.80
CA MET A 50 11.79 5.12 5.82
C MET A 50 13.09 4.57 6.43
N ALA A 51 14.23 5.18 6.15
CA ALA A 51 15.50 4.79 6.76
C ALA A 51 15.48 5.02 8.28
N ILE A 52 15.01 6.18 8.74
CA ILE A 52 14.83 6.50 10.16
C ILE A 52 13.87 5.51 10.84
N ALA A 53 12.77 5.16 10.21
CA ALA A 53 11.80 4.22 10.76
C ALA A 53 12.35 2.80 10.96
N ARG A 54 13.40 2.42 10.23
CA ARG A 54 14.05 1.09 10.32
C ARG A 54 15.24 1.07 11.25
N ASP A 55 15.81 2.20 11.56
CA ASP A 55 16.97 2.31 12.44
C ASP A 55 16.53 2.39 13.91
N PRO A 56 16.78 1.36 14.72
CA PRO A 56 16.42 1.36 16.14
C PRO A 56 17.18 2.43 16.95
N GLU A 57 18.32 2.90 16.46
CA GLU A 57 19.11 3.96 17.11
C GLU A 57 18.72 5.37 16.65
N ALA A 58 17.84 5.49 15.64
CA ALA A 58 17.42 6.78 15.14
C ALA A 58 16.54 7.52 16.16
N GLY A 59 16.98 8.69 16.56
CA GLY A 59 16.25 9.55 17.48
C GLY A 59 15.22 10.45 16.76
N VAL A 60 14.34 11.05 17.58
CA VAL A 60 13.34 12.04 17.13
C VAL A 60 14.00 13.23 16.44
N ASP A 61 15.20 13.61 16.82
CA ASP A 61 15.93 14.75 16.24
C ASP A 61 16.27 14.54 14.77
N ALA A 62 16.63 13.30 14.36
CA ALA A 62 16.91 12.96 12.97
C ALA A 62 15.66 13.21 12.11
N LEU A 63 14.48 12.79 12.58
CA LEU A 63 13.22 13.00 11.89
C LEU A 63 12.83 14.48 11.84
N CYS A 64 12.97 15.21 12.95
CA CYS A 64 12.77 16.65 13.01
C CYS A 64 13.66 17.39 12.01
N HIS A 65 14.91 16.95 11.81
CA HIS A 65 15.83 17.54 10.84
C HIS A 65 15.31 17.38 9.39
N VAL A 66 14.79 16.20 9.05
CA VAL A 66 14.18 15.96 7.72
C VAL A 66 12.94 16.84 7.51
N ILE A 67 12.04 16.90 8.50
CA ILE A 67 10.78 17.63 8.39
C ILE A 67 11.00 19.16 8.30
N ARG A 68 11.96 19.71 9.03
CA ARG A 68 12.27 21.17 9.03
C ARG A 68 12.65 21.73 7.67
N ARG A 69 13.08 20.90 6.72
CA ARG A 69 13.43 21.32 5.36
C ARG A 69 12.21 21.70 4.52
N ASP A 70 11.01 21.28 4.96
CA ASP A 70 9.73 21.61 4.32
C ASP A 70 8.80 22.29 5.33
N VAL A 71 8.60 23.59 5.15
CA VAL A 71 7.74 24.40 6.04
C VAL A 71 6.28 23.93 5.98
N GLY A 72 5.79 23.56 4.79
CA GLY A 72 4.43 23.04 4.60
C GLY A 72 4.23 21.73 5.34
N LEU A 73 5.20 20.83 5.27
CA LEU A 73 5.18 19.56 5.97
C LEU A 73 5.23 19.75 7.50
N SER A 74 6.09 20.66 7.98
CA SER A 74 6.15 20.99 9.41
C SER A 74 4.78 21.45 9.94
N ALA A 75 4.10 22.34 9.21
CA ALA A 75 2.77 22.82 9.57
C ALA A 75 1.71 21.69 9.54
N ARG A 76 1.81 20.76 8.57
CA ARG A 76 0.91 19.60 8.47
C ARG A 76 1.09 18.66 9.67
N ILE A 77 2.30 18.29 10.01
CA ILE A 77 2.59 17.42 11.16
C ILE A 77 2.08 18.03 12.47
N LEU A 78 2.26 19.33 12.68
CA LEU A 78 1.69 20.04 13.84
C LEU A 78 0.16 19.98 13.86
N ARG A 79 -0.51 20.17 12.73
CA ARG A 79 -1.97 20.05 12.64
C ARG A 79 -2.46 18.65 12.98
N VAL A 80 -1.77 17.60 12.47
CA VAL A 80 -2.11 16.21 12.79
C VAL A 80 -2.02 15.98 14.29
N ALA A 81 -0.90 16.36 14.91
CA ALA A 81 -0.67 16.14 16.34
C ALA A 81 -1.71 16.86 17.21
N ASN A 82 -2.27 17.98 16.73
CA ASN A 82 -3.30 18.76 17.43
C ASN A 82 -4.73 18.40 17.00
N SER A 83 -4.92 17.46 16.10
CA SER A 83 -6.26 16.99 15.70
C SER A 83 -6.92 16.20 16.82
N ALA A 84 -8.27 16.11 16.79
CA ALA A 84 -9.04 15.39 17.80
C ALA A 84 -8.62 13.92 17.99
N ALA A 85 -8.07 13.27 16.93
CA ALA A 85 -7.62 11.89 16.99
C ALA A 85 -6.34 11.68 17.82
N TYR A 86 -5.50 12.72 17.92
CA TYR A 86 -4.19 12.64 18.59
C TYR A 86 -4.07 13.66 19.73
N ALA A 87 -5.11 14.50 19.95
CA ALA A 87 -5.08 15.58 20.93
C ALA A 87 -4.75 15.06 22.34
N ARG A 88 -3.73 15.65 22.94
CA ARG A 88 -3.38 15.48 24.34
C ARG A 88 -3.89 16.64 25.17
N ARG A 89 -3.78 16.54 26.49
CA ARG A 89 -4.14 17.59 27.43
C ARG A 89 -3.45 18.94 27.15
N VAL A 90 -2.28 18.90 26.50
CA VAL A 90 -1.52 20.07 26.07
C VAL A 90 -1.24 19.93 24.58
N SER A 91 -1.58 20.98 23.82
CA SER A 91 -1.34 21.01 22.38
C SER A 91 0.15 21.05 22.07
N ALA A 92 0.55 20.34 20.98
CA ALA A 92 1.89 20.40 20.43
C ALA A 92 2.17 21.82 19.90
N ARG A 93 3.21 22.46 20.40
CA ARG A 93 3.61 23.83 20.02
C ARG A 93 4.85 23.84 19.14
N THR A 94 5.66 22.81 19.24
CA THR A 94 6.89 22.61 18.48
C THR A 94 6.80 21.35 17.63
N LEU A 95 7.67 21.23 16.63
CA LEU A 95 7.79 20.00 15.83
C LEU A 95 8.17 18.80 16.71
N LEU A 96 9.05 19.02 17.69
CA LEU A 96 9.40 17.99 18.67
C LEU A 96 8.18 17.50 19.45
N ASP A 97 7.35 18.43 19.97
CA ASP A 97 6.11 18.06 20.67
C ASP A 97 5.20 17.24 19.78
N ALA A 98 5.09 17.62 18.50
CA ALA A 98 4.27 16.92 17.53
C ALA A 98 4.76 15.49 17.29
N VAL A 99 6.06 15.30 17.07
CA VAL A 99 6.65 13.98 16.88
C VAL A 99 6.53 13.13 18.15
N LEU A 100 6.72 13.70 19.35
CA LEU A 100 6.51 13.00 20.61
C LEU A 100 5.03 12.65 20.86
N THR A 101 4.11 13.43 20.31
CA THR A 101 2.65 13.17 20.41
C THR A 101 2.23 12.03 19.51
N LEU A 102 2.66 12.03 18.26
CA LEU A 102 2.34 11.04 17.24
C LEU A 102 3.15 9.75 17.38
N GLY A 103 4.35 9.87 17.93
CA GLY A 103 5.38 8.84 17.90
C GLY A 103 6.22 8.87 16.63
N LEU A 104 7.47 8.40 16.73
CA LEU A 104 8.45 8.39 15.63
C LEU A 104 7.91 7.68 14.39
N ARG A 105 7.43 6.44 14.56
CA ARG A 105 6.95 5.60 13.46
C ARG A 105 5.79 6.23 12.70
N LYS A 106 4.72 6.64 13.41
CA LYS A 106 3.57 7.27 12.75
C LYS A 106 3.94 8.56 12.03
N THR A 107 4.87 9.33 12.59
CA THR A 107 5.36 10.54 11.92
C THR A 107 6.15 10.22 10.65
N CYS A 108 6.96 9.16 10.66
CA CYS A 108 7.63 8.66 9.44
C CYS A 108 6.60 8.24 8.38
N ASP A 109 5.57 7.47 8.75
CA ASP A 109 4.51 7.02 7.84
C ASP A 109 3.78 8.22 7.18
N LEU A 110 3.43 9.22 7.97
CA LEU A 110 2.80 10.46 7.46
C LEU A 110 3.72 11.23 6.53
N LEU A 111 5.01 11.30 6.84
CA LEU A 111 6.02 11.93 6.00
C LEU A 111 6.16 11.21 4.66
N VAL A 112 6.23 9.88 4.69
CA VAL A 112 6.27 9.06 3.47
C VAL A 112 5.01 9.28 2.65
N ALA A 113 3.82 9.21 3.25
CA ALA A 113 2.54 9.42 2.56
C ALA A 113 2.46 10.80 1.90
N ALA A 114 2.81 11.87 2.64
CA ALA A 114 2.78 13.25 2.12
C ALA A 114 3.68 13.43 0.88
N ASN A 115 4.81 12.73 0.83
CA ASN A 115 5.74 12.80 -0.28
C ASN A 115 5.40 11.81 -1.40
N ALA A 116 4.89 10.60 -1.07
CA ALA A 116 4.52 9.58 -2.04
C ALA A 116 3.39 10.04 -2.98
N ARG A 117 2.54 10.98 -2.56
CA ARG A 117 1.51 11.57 -3.42
C ARG A 117 2.06 12.10 -4.74
N GLN A 118 3.33 12.52 -4.78
CA GLN A 118 3.97 12.99 -6.00
C GLN A 118 4.10 11.90 -7.06
N LEU A 119 4.23 10.62 -6.67
CA LEU A 119 4.28 9.49 -7.62
C LEU A 119 3.00 9.41 -8.45
N PHE A 120 1.86 9.66 -7.84
CA PHE A 120 0.56 9.57 -8.51
C PHE A 120 0.35 10.70 -9.51
N ARG A 121 1.04 11.83 -9.36
CA ARG A 121 1.00 12.94 -10.33
C ARG A 121 1.57 12.58 -11.70
N ALA A 122 2.35 11.50 -11.79
CA ALA A 122 2.85 10.99 -13.07
C ALA A 122 1.71 10.51 -13.99
N VAL A 123 0.53 10.18 -13.43
CA VAL A 123 -0.67 9.72 -14.13
C VAL A 123 -1.87 10.65 -13.84
N PRO A 124 -1.89 11.91 -14.32
CA PRO A 124 -2.79 12.97 -13.84
C PRO A 124 -4.28 12.63 -13.88
N ARG A 125 -4.73 11.89 -14.92
CA ARG A 125 -6.13 11.49 -15.07
C ARG A 125 -6.60 10.49 -14.00
N HIS A 126 -5.69 9.77 -13.38
CA HIS A 126 -5.96 8.72 -12.39
C HIS A 126 -5.39 9.06 -11.01
N ALA A 127 -4.60 10.14 -10.89
CA ALA A 127 -3.84 10.50 -9.71
C ALA A 127 -4.69 10.54 -8.44
N GLU A 128 -5.81 11.25 -8.47
CA GLU A 128 -6.68 11.42 -7.31
C GLU A 128 -7.33 10.09 -6.90
N ARG A 129 -7.86 9.35 -7.87
CA ARG A 129 -8.49 8.05 -7.60
C ARG A 129 -7.51 7.06 -6.98
N LEU A 130 -6.33 6.90 -7.59
CA LEU A 130 -5.31 5.98 -7.09
C LEU A 130 -4.77 6.40 -5.72
N TRP A 131 -4.55 7.69 -5.53
CA TRP A 131 -4.12 8.22 -4.25
C TRP A 131 -5.16 7.97 -3.14
N ASN A 132 -6.43 8.28 -3.40
CA ASN A 132 -7.50 8.11 -2.43
C ASN A 132 -7.68 6.64 -2.06
N HIS A 133 -7.60 5.74 -3.05
CA HIS A 133 -7.61 4.30 -2.81
C HIS A 133 -6.42 3.86 -1.95
N ALA A 134 -5.20 4.23 -2.32
CA ALA A 134 -3.98 3.88 -1.60
C ALA A 134 -4.02 4.35 -0.13
N LEU A 135 -4.47 5.59 0.11
CA LEU A 135 -4.62 6.12 1.46
C LEU A 135 -5.71 5.39 2.24
N ALA A 136 -6.85 5.11 1.62
CA ALA A 136 -7.94 4.37 2.25
C ALA A 136 -7.50 2.95 2.61
N ALA A 137 -6.80 2.26 1.73
CA ALA A 137 -6.25 0.92 1.99
C ALA A 137 -5.20 0.94 3.12
N ALA A 138 -4.32 1.94 3.16
CA ALA A 138 -3.35 2.08 4.24
C ALA A 138 -4.02 2.22 5.63
N LEU A 139 -5.07 3.05 5.71
CA LEU A 139 -5.83 3.25 6.95
C LEU A 139 -6.68 2.02 7.31
N ALA A 140 -7.27 1.37 6.32
CA ALA A 140 -7.99 0.12 6.51
C ALA A 140 -7.07 -0.99 7.03
N ALA A 141 -5.84 -1.10 6.49
CA ALA A 141 -4.85 -2.06 6.97
C ALA A 141 -4.52 -1.86 8.46
N GLU A 142 -4.35 -0.61 8.92
CA GLU A 142 -4.15 -0.32 10.34
C GLU A 142 -5.35 -0.79 11.19
N GLU A 143 -6.58 -0.55 10.75
CA GLU A 143 -7.78 -0.98 11.47
C GLU A 143 -7.96 -2.50 11.47
N VAL A 144 -7.67 -3.17 10.35
CA VAL A 144 -7.65 -4.65 10.28
C VAL A 144 -6.63 -5.21 11.27
N ALA A 145 -5.41 -4.67 11.29
CA ALA A 145 -4.37 -5.12 12.20
C ALA A 145 -4.73 -4.87 13.69
N ARG A 146 -5.41 -3.75 14.00
CA ARG A 146 -5.91 -3.47 15.36
C ARG A 146 -7.00 -4.45 15.78
N GLU A 147 -7.95 -4.74 14.91
CA GLU A 147 -9.08 -5.63 15.18
C GLU A 147 -8.60 -7.06 15.40
N THR A 148 -7.79 -7.56 14.48
CA THR A 148 -7.32 -8.96 14.49
C THR A 148 -6.20 -9.21 15.51
N ARG A 149 -5.44 -8.18 15.87
CA ARG A 149 -4.20 -8.28 16.67
C ARG A 149 -3.17 -9.24 16.05
N ALA A 150 -3.33 -9.55 14.77
CA ALA A 150 -2.43 -10.44 14.04
C ALA A 150 -1.05 -9.84 13.81
N LEU A 151 -1.00 -8.52 13.65
CA LEU A 151 0.22 -7.74 13.38
C LEU A 151 0.23 -6.43 14.15
N ASN A 152 1.42 -5.85 14.30
CA ASN A 152 1.55 -4.50 14.80
C ASN A 152 0.99 -3.49 13.78
N PRO A 153 -0.04 -2.68 14.15
CA PRO A 153 -0.67 -1.72 13.23
C PRO A 153 0.30 -0.71 12.60
N TYR A 154 1.43 -0.43 13.25
CA TYR A 154 2.45 0.48 12.72
C TYR A 154 3.32 -0.13 11.60
N LEU A 155 3.20 -1.42 11.31
CA LEU A 155 3.97 -2.09 10.26
C LEU A 155 3.19 -2.25 8.95
N VAL A 156 1.88 -2.02 8.97
CA VAL A 156 0.98 -2.32 7.84
C VAL A 156 0.62 -1.11 6.99
N PHE A 157 0.87 0.12 7.49
CA PHE A 157 0.48 1.35 6.80
C PHE A 157 1.19 1.53 5.46
N LEU A 158 2.53 1.44 5.44
CA LEU A 158 3.30 1.63 4.20
C LEU A 158 3.03 0.53 3.17
N PRO A 159 3.01 -0.77 3.51
CA PRO A 159 2.58 -1.78 2.57
C PRO A 159 1.16 -1.55 2.03
N GLY A 160 0.23 -1.11 2.89
CA GLY A 160 -1.12 -0.73 2.47
C GLY A 160 -1.14 0.46 1.52
N LEU A 161 -0.29 1.46 1.74
CA LEU A 161 -0.16 2.62 0.85
C LEU A 161 0.40 2.24 -0.53
N PHE A 162 1.27 1.24 -0.59
CA PHE A 162 2.00 0.88 -1.79
C PHE A 162 1.53 -0.41 -2.47
N HIS A 163 0.50 -1.09 -1.95
CA HIS A 163 0.07 -2.39 -2.49
C HIS A 163 -0.23 -2.34 -4.00
N ASP A 164 -0.81 -1.23 -4.46
CA ASP A 164 -1.24 -0.99 -5.85
C ASP A 164 -0.29 -0.07 -6.65
N VAL A 165 0.87 0.27 -6.10
CA VAL A 165 1.77 1.27 -6.73
C VAL A 165 2.27 0.84 -8.11
N GLY A 166 2.34 -0.44 -8.40
CA GLY A 166 2.70 -0.98 -9.72
C GLY A 166 1.76 -0.55 -10.85
N ARG A 167 0.52 -0.19 -10.53
CA ARG A 167 -0.45 0.36 -11.51
C ARG A 167 0.00 1.65 -12.15
N ILE A 168 0.79 2.46 -11.45
CA ILE A 168 1.36 3.68 -12.01
C ILE A 168 2.20 3.35 -13.26
N ALA A 169 2.99 2.28 -13.22
CA ALA A 169 3.79 1.86 -14.36
C ALA A 169 2.94 1.45 -15.56
N PHE A 170 1.85 0.71 -15.34
CA PHE A 170 0.93 0.33 -16.42
C PHE A 170 0.18 1.52 -17.03
N LEU A 171 -0.25 2.47 -16.20
CA LEU A 171 -0.93 3.68 -16.66
C LEU A 171 0.01 4.60 -17.44
N LEU A 172 1.29 4.66 -17.09
CA LEU A 172 2.30 5.36 -17.87
C LEU A 172 2.48 4.71 -19.25
N ALA A 173 2.54 3.37 -19.30
CA ALA A 173 2.61 2.63 -20.56
C ALA A 173 1.37 2.85 -21.44
N ALA A 174 0.18 2.86 -20.86
CA ALA A 174 -1.06 3.14 -21.57
C ALA A 174 -1.08 4.55 -22.17
N ALA A 175 -0.60 5.55 -21.44
CA ALA A 175 -0.51 6.93 -21.91
C ALA A 175 0.45 7.10 -23.11
N GLU A 176 1.38 6.18 -23.32
CA GLU A 176 2.29 6.16 -24.47
C GLU A 176 1.72 5.43 -25.70
N GLY A 177 0.43 5.02 -25.65
CA GLY A 177 -0.24 4.35 -26.75
C GLY A 177 0.01 2.85 -26.86
N ALA A 178 0.71 2.26 -25.88
CA ALA A 178 0.95 0.82 -25.80
C ALA A 178 -0.32 0.04 -25.42
N LEU A 179 -1.35 0.73 -24.85
CA LEU A 179 -2.62 0.16 -24.43
C LEU A 179 -3.78 1.14 -24.68
N GLN A 180 -4.99 0.62 -24.83
CA GLN A 180 -6.20 1.45 -24.79
C GLN A 180 -6.55 1.79 -23.34
N GLU A 181 -6.77 3.08 -23.06
CA GLU A 181 -7.12 3.61 -21.71
C GLU A 181 -8.36 2.94 -21.08
N SER A 182 -9.30 2.45 -21.91
CA SER A 182 -10.48 1.72 -21.47
C SER A 182 -10.15 0.43 -20.71
N ASP A 183 -8.97 -0.11 -20.95
CA ASP A 183 -8.55 -1.40 -20.43
C ASP A 183 -7.91 -1.32 -19.05
N ALA A 184 -7.35 -0.16 -18.70
CA ALA A 184 -6.67 0.04 -17.41
C ALA A 184 -7.60 0.54 -16.28
N SER A 185 -8.82 0.99 -16.59
CA SER A 185 -9.63 1.79 -15.65
C SER A 185 -11.06 1.31 -15.37
N ALA A 186 -11.61 0.34 -16.09
CA ALA A 186 -13.06 0.24 -16.24
C ALA A 186 -13.77 -0.95 -15.56
N SER A 187 -13.10 -1.94 -14.97
CA SER A 187 -13.81 -3.09 -14.38
C SER A 187 -13.63 -3.25 -12.89
N ALA A 188 -14.64 -3.83 -12.25
CA ALA A 188 -14.67 -4.14 -10.83
C ALA A 188 -13.84 -5.39 -10.46
N GLU A 189 -13.27 -6.08 -11.45
CA GLU A 189 -12.47 -7.28 -11.21
C GLU A 189 -10.97 -6.99 -11.36
N PRO A 190 -10.10 -7.68 -10.59
CA PRO A 190 -8.67 -7.57 -10.74
C PRO A 190 -8.26 -7.94 -12.16
N HIS A 191 -7.54 -7.03 -12.84
CA HIS A 191 -7.07 -7.25 -14.21
C HIS A 191 -5.81 -8.11 -14.29
N LEU A 192 -5.49 -8.90 -13.27
CA LEU A 192 -4.24 -9.65 -13.15
C LEU A 192 -3.94 -10.48 -14.40
N ASP A 193 -4.94 -11.23 -14.91
CA ASP A 193 -4.74 -12.08 -16.10
C ASP A 193 -4.49 -11.25 -17.35
N ARG A 194 -5.11 -10.08 -17.48
CA ARG A 194 -4.89 -9.15 -18.59
C ARG A 194 -3.50 -8.51 -18.50
N GLU A 195 -3.12 -8.03 -17.31
CA GLU A 195 -1.80 -7.47 -17.06
C GLU A 195 -0.70 -8.49 -17.38
N ARG A 196 -0.85 -9.74 -16.91
CA ARG A 196 0.05 -10.85 -17.22
C ARG A 196 0.10 -11.21 -18.71
N ALA A 197 -1.06 -11.19 -19.38
CA ALA A 197 -1.11 -11.46 -20.82
C ALA A 197 -0.38 -10.38 -21.64
N TRP A 198 -0.43 -9.12 -21.23
CA TRP A 198 0.17 -8.01 -21.96
C TRP A 198 1.64 -7.75 -21.59
N TYR A 199 1.99 -7.86 -20.31
CA TYR A 199 3.32 -7.49 -19.81
C TYR A 199 4.15 -8.68 -19.34
N GLY A 200 3.54 -9.85 -19.18
CA GLY A 200 4.19 -11.03 -18.58
C GLY A 200 4.21 -11.01 -17.05
N PHE A 201 3.65 -9.97 -16.41
CA PHE A 201 3.54 -9.81 -14.97
C PHE A 201 2.36 -8.88 -14.63
N ASP A 202 1.92 -8.86 -13.38
CA ASP A 202 0.84 -8.00 -12.91
C ASP A 202 1.35 -6.81 -12.06
N HIS A 203 0.41 -5.93 -11.66
CA HIS A 203 0.73 -4.75 -10.86
C HIS A 203 1.27 -5.10 -9.47
N ALA A 204 0.87 -6.23 -8.89
CA ALA A 204 1.37 -6.66 -7.58
C ALA A 204 2.86 -7.03 -7.66
N GLU A 205 3.26 -7.76 -8.72
CA GLU A 205 4.66 -8.05 -9.02
C GLU A 205 5.47 -6.77 -9.30
N ALA A 206 4.92 -5.87 -10.13
CA ALA A 206 5.55 -4.58 -10.40
C ALA A 206 5.71 -3.73 -9.14
N GLY A 207 4.68 -3.67 -8.30
CA GLY A 207 4.68 -2.96 -7.02
C GLY A 207 5.70 -3.53 -6.03
N ALA A 208 5.83 -4.85 -5.97
CA ALA A 208 6.81 -5.52 -5.13
C ALA A 208 8.25 -5.15 -5.52
N ILE A 209 8.56 -5.07 -6.82
CA ILE A 209 9.89 -4.65 -7.30
C ILE A 209 10.18 -3.19 -6.93
N LEU A 210 9.20 -2.29 -7.09
CA LEU A 210 9.36 -0.90 -6.65
C LEU A 210 9.56 -0.80 -5.13
N ALA A 211 8.80 -1.56 -4.35
CA ALA A 211 8.92 -1.59 -2.89
C ALA A 211 10.30 -2.12 -2.44
N GLU A 212 10.83 -3.13 -3.12
CA GLU A 212 12.18 -3.65 -2.90
C GLU A 212 13.25 -2.59 -3.18
N ASP A 213 13.15 -1.87 -4.31
CA ASP A 213 14.06 -0.78 -4.68
C ASP A 213 14.00 0.40 -3.69
N TRP A 214 12.83 0.66 -3.09
CA TRP A 214 12.67 1.63 -2.02
C TRP A 214 13.11 1.11 -0.66
N GLY A 215 13.52 -0.16 -0.59
CA GLY A 215 14.06 -0.81 0.60
C GLY A 215 13.00 -1.16 1.64
N LEU A 216 11.77 -1.49 1.27
CA LEU A 216 10.83 -2.10 2.20
C LEU A 216 11.39 -3.45 2.70
N ALA A 217 10.95 -3.88 3.88
CA ALA A 217 11.35 -5.16 4.42
C ALA A 217 10.82 -6.32 3.56
N HIS A 218 11.50 -7.46 3.58
CA HIS A 218 11.18 -8.60 2.72
C HIS A 218 9.72 -9.08 2.90
N ASP A 219 9.24 -9.17 4.13
CA ASP A 219 7.85 -9.53 4.45
C ASP A 219 6.83 -8.53 3.89
N GLN A 220 7.18 -7.24 3.85
CA GLN A 220 6.36 -6.18 3.26
C GLN A 220 6.33 -6.28 1.73
N VAL A 221 7.48 -6.56 1.10
CA VAL A 221 7.59 -6.78 -0.35
C VAL A 221 6.77 -8.00 -0.77
N GLU A 222 6.89 -9.11 -0.04
CA GLU A 222 6.12 -10.33 -0.29
C GLU A 222 4.61 -10.11 -0.08
N ALA A 223 4.22 -9.33 0.92
CA ALA A 223 2.82 -8.99 1.13
C ALA A 223 2.25 -8.16 -0.03
N ILE A 224 3.00 -7.20 -0.57
CA ILE A 224 2.62 -6.42 -1.75
C ILE A 224 2.51 -7.34 -2.97
N ARG A 225 3.44 -8.25 -3.17
CA ARG A 225 3.45 -9.22 -4.27
C ARG A 225 2.21 -10.11 -4.28
N TRP A 226 1.78 -10.55 -3.11
CA TRP A 226 0.77 -11.59 -2.95
C TRP A 226 -0.55 -11.09 -2.35
N HIS A 227 -0.81 -9.77 -2.32
CA HIS A 227 -2.02 -9.24 -1.69
C HIS A 227 -3.32 -9.75 -2.32
N HIS A 228 -3.31 -10.15 -3.60
CA HIS A 228 -4.44 -10.83 -4.24
C HIS A 228 -4.51 -12.33 -3.96
N GLN A 229 -3.42 -12.94 -3.53
CA GLN A 229 -3.31 -14.38 -3.26
C GLN A 229 -2.52 -14.61 -1.95
N PRO A 230 -3.05 -14.20 -0.79
CA PRO A 230 -2.30 -14.20 0.48
C PRO A 230 -1.67 -15.54 0.87
N GLY A 231 -2.28 -16.66 0.47
CA GLY A 231 -1.76 -18.00 0.73
C GLY A 231 -0.46 -18.34 0.01
N GLN A 232 -0.01 -17.50 -0.94
CA GLN A 232 1.24 -17.70 -1.69
C GLN A 232 2.43 -16.97 -1.08
N ALA A 233 2.20 -16.05 -0.13
CA ALA A 233 3.25 -15.23 0.45
C ALA A 233 4.15 -16.04 1.40
N GLU A 234 5.42 -16.20 1.06
CA GLU A 234 6.42 -16.82 1.93
C GLU A 234 6.86 -15.83 3.02
N GLY A 235 6.56 -16.12 4.29
CA GLY A 235 6.92 -15.28 5.43
C GLY A 235 6.06 -14.03 5.63
N GLY A 236 5.25 -13.63 4.63
CA GLY A 236 4.39 -12.42 4.67
C GLY A 236 2.88 -12.70 4.63
N HIS A 237 2.44 -13.95 4.81
CA HIS A 237 1.04 -14.35 4.56
C HIS A 237 0.00 -13.59 5.41
N LEU A 238 0.29 -13.29 6.68
CA LEU A 238 -0.60 -12.50 7.53
C LEU A 238 -0.69 -11.06 7.05
N LEU A 239 0.43 -10.47 6.64
CA LEU A 239 0.45 -9.11 6.11
C LEU A 239 -0.25 -9.05 4.75
N ALA A 240 -0.02 -10.02 3.87
CA ALA A 240 -0.73 -10.14 2.60
C ALA A 240 -2.25 -10.29 2.80
N ALA A 241 -2.68 -11.06 3.82
CA ALA A 241 -4.09 -11.18 4.18
C ALA A 241 -4.67 -9.86 4.71
N VAL A 242 -3.90 -9.10 5.51
CA VAL A 242 -4.29 -7.74 5.93
C VAL A 242 -4.47 -6.83 4.74
N LEU A 243 -3.54 -6.84 3.76
CA LEU A 243 -3.63 -6.02 2.55
C LEU A 243 -4.82 -6.42 1.68
N ASN A 244 -5.08 -7.72 1.52
CA ASN A 244 -6.23 -8.25 0.78
C ASN A 244 -7.56 -7.71 1.33
N VAL A 245 -7.74 -7.80 2.65
CA VAL A 245 -8.96 -7.28 3.31
C VAL A 245 -9.01 -5.76 3.27
N ALA A 246 -7.87 -5.08 3.42
CA ALA A 246 -7.79 -3.63 3.39
C ALA A 246 -8.16 -3.03 2.02
N ASP A 247 -7.76 -3.68 0.92
CA ASP A 247 -8.14 -3.32 -0.45
C ASP A 247 -9.68 -3.38 -0.63
N ALA A 248 -10.29 -4.49 -0.21
CA ALA A 248 -11.75 -4.66 -0.27
C ALA A 248 -12.48 -3.61 0.61
N ILE A 249 -11.94 -3.28 1.78
CA ILE A 249 -12.49 -2.24 2.66
C ILE A 249 -12.37 -0.86 2.01
N ALA A 250 -11.26 -0.52 1.36
CA ALA A 250 -11.11 0.73 0.63
C ALA A 250 -12.17 0.85 -0.47
N TYR A 251 -12.45 -0.25 -1.19
CA TYR A 251 -13.53 -0.32 -2.16
C TYR A 251 -14.90 -0.07 -1.50
N ALA A 252 -15.20 -0.74 -0.38
CA ALA A 252 -16.45 -0.56 0.38
C ALA A 252 -16.61 0.85 0.95
N MET A 253 -15.51 1.55 1.20
CA MET A 253 -15.50 2.97 1.59
C MET A 253 -15.86 3.92 0.44
N GLY A 254 -15.95 3.44 -0.80
CA GLY A 254 -16.22 4.24 -1.99
C GLY A 254 -14.96 4.75 -2.68
N PHE A 255 -13.81 4.18 -2.38
CA PHE A 255 -12.54 4.45 -3.05
C PHE A 255 -12.11 3.23 -3.89
N PRO A 256 -12.74 3.01 -5.07
CA PRO A 256 -12.40 1.85 -5.88
C PRO A 256 -10.98 1.97 -6.42
N GLY A 257 -10.20 0.93 -6.20
CA GLY A 257 -8.97 0.64 -6.95
C GLY A 257 -9.31 0.21 -8.38
N ALA A 258 -8.54 -0.65 -8.96
CA ALA A 258 -8.91 -1.29 -10.24
C ALA A 258 -9.44 -2.73 -10.01
N GLY A 259 -10.42 -2.84 -9.15
CA GLY A 259 -11.08 -4.08 -8.75
C GLY A 259 -10.65 -4.53 -7.35
N ALA A 260 -11.64 -4.81 -6.51
CA ALA A 260 -11.38 -5.42 -5.23
C ALA A 260 -11.01 -6.89 -5.44
N ALA A 261 -9.94 -7.34 -4.78
CA ALA A 261 -9.67 -8.77 -4.68
C ALA A 261 -10.80 -9.46 -3.89
N PRO A 262 -11.11 -10.74 -4.19
CA PRO A 262 -11.94 -11.53 -3.31
C PRO A 262 -11.30 -11.55 -1.92
N GLU A 263 -11.97 -10.92 -0.93
CA GLU A 263 -11.43 -10.80 0.44
C GLU A 263 -11.61 -12.08 1.28
N GLU A 264 -12.31 -13.05 0.74
CA GLU A 264 -12.67 -14.29 1.47
C GLU A 264 -11.45 -15.03 1.99
N VAL A 265 -10.36 -15.08 1.20
CA VAL A 265 -9.12 -15.75 1.62
C VAL A 265 -8.45 -14.96 2.74
N GLY A 266 -8.34 -13.65 2.62
CA GLY A 266 -7.77 -12.81 3.67
C GLY A 266 -8.59 -12.84 4.95
N ARG A 267 -9.92 -12.77 4.85
CA ARG A 267 -10.83 -12.90 6.00
C ARG A 267 -10.69 -14.26 6.70
N ALA A 268 -10.61 -15.35 5.94
CA ALA A 268 -10.43 -16.69 6.49
C ALA A 268 -9.10 -16.83 7.24
N VAL A 269 -7.99 -16.32 6.65
CA VAL A 269 -6.66 -16.33 7.27
C VAL A 269 -6.65 -15.54 8.59
N LEU A 270 -7.36 -14.40 8.62
CA LEU A 270 -7.39 -13.50 9.78
C LEU A 270 -8.49 -13.84 10.79
N GLY A 271 -9.38 -14.79 10.48
CA GLY A 271 -10.54 -15.14 11.33
C GLY A 271 -11.55 -14.00 11.47
N LEU A 272 -11.67 -13.10 10.48
CA LEU A 272 -12.57 -11.96 10.52
C LEU A 272 -14.00 -12.32 10.14
N THR A 273 -14.95 -11.91 10.99
CA THR A 273 -16.39 -12.00 10.70
C THR A 273 -16.85 -10.83 9.81
N ALA A 274 -18.03 -10.98 9.19
CA ALA A 274 -18.63 -9.90 8.41
C ALA A 274 -18.91 -8.65 9.27
N GLU A 275 -19.44 -8.85 10.49
CA GLU A 275 -19.74 -7.75 11.45
C GLU A 275 -18.47 -6.95 11.83
N GLN A 276 -17.35 -7.66 12.07
CA GLN A 276 -16.06 -7.01 12.31
C GLN A 276 -15.61 -6.21 11.08
N GLY A 277 -15.81 -6.73 9.87
CA GLY A 277 -15.53 -6.03 8.62
C GLY A 277 -16.28 -4.72 8.52
N ASP A 278 -17.60 -4.72 8.79
CA ASP A 278 -18.43 -3.50 8.77
C ASP A 278 -17.95 -2.46 9.81
N ALA A 279 -17.57 -2.92 11.00
CA ALA A 279 -17.03 -2.04 12.05
C ALA A 279 -15.68 -1.44 11.63
N ILE A 280 -14.82 -2.19 10.93
CA ILE A 280 -13.55 -1.70 10.38
C ILE A 280 -13.81 -0.64 9.31
N VAL A 281 -14.74 -0.87 8.37
CA VAL A 281 -15.13 0.13 7.35
C VAL A 281 -15.53 1.45 7.99
N ALA A 282 -16.34 1.42 9.04
CA ALA A 282 -16.78 2.63 9.74
C ALA A 282 -15.60 3.40 10.37
N ARG A 283 -14.68 2.70 11.05
CA ARG A 283 -13.50 3.31 11.68
C ARG A 283 -12.51 3.85 10.66
N ALA A 284 -12.22 3.08 9.60
CA ALA A 284 -11.32 3.49 8.53
C ALA A 284 -11.85 4.74 7.80
N ARG A 285 -13.16 4.81 7.55
CA ARG A 285 -13.80 5.99 6.95
C ARG A 285 -13.69 7.24 7.84
N ALA A 286 -13.87 7.10 9.15
CA ALA A 286 -13.68 8.20 10.09
C ALA A 286 -12.22 8.69 10.13
N GLY A 287 -11.25 7.77 10.06
CA GLY A 287 -9.83 8.09 9.97
C GLY A 287 -9.45 8.75 8.64
N TYR A 288 -10.07 8.34 7.53
CA TYR A 288 -9.76 8.85 6.19
C TYR A 288 -9.98 10.37 6.09
N GLY A 289 -11.13 10.88 6.51
CA GLY A 289 -11.43 12.32 6.44
C GLY A 289 -10.40 13.18 7.16
N LEU A 290 -9.86 12.68 8.28
CA LEU A 290 -8.80 13.37 9.01
C LEU A 290 -7.49 13.40 8.19
N HIS A 291 -7.07 12.27 7.63
CA HIS A 291 -5.81 12.15 6.91
C HIS A 291 -5.86 12.86 5.55
N GLU A 292 -7.00 12.83 4.86
CA GLU A 292 -7.21 13.60 3.63
C GLU A 292 -6.97 15.09 3.85
N ALA A 293 -7.57 15.67 4.89
CA ALA A 293 -7.38 17.09 5.24
C ALA A 293 -5.91 17.46 5.56
N LEU A 294 -5.08 16.46 5.86
CA LEU A 294 -3.68 16.63 6.26
C LEU A 294 -2.69 16.37 5.12
N LEU A 295 -3.03 15.43 4.23
CA LEU A 295 -2.20 14.97 3.12
C LEU A 295 -2.66 15.55 1.77
N GLY A 296 -3.86 16.14 1.74
CA GLY A 296 -4.52 16.80 0.60
C GLY A 296 -3.99 18.20 0.27
#